data_15a32a02c00d6da7cbf587e5722248cb
#
_entry.id   15a32a02c00d6da7cbf587e5722248cb
#
_cell.length_a   1.000
_cell.length_b   1.000
_cell.length_c   1.000
_cell.angle_alpha   90.00
_cell.angle_beta   90.00
_cell.angle_gamma   90.00
#
_symmetry.space_group_name_H-M   'P 1'
#
loop_
_entity.id
_entity.type
_entity.pdbx_description
1 polymer ?
#
loop_
_entity_poly.entity_id
_entity_poly.type
_entity_poly.pdbx_seq_one_letter_code
_entity_poly.pdbx_strand_id
1 'polypeptide(L)'
;MLLKRFLGETNFFMTVYYSVKRQSLVVDCCGDAFMFVGMRNKRVSQSPTGTSTAVEDYLERILELINSKGYARVIDIAAALKISQASVTNMVQRLDAEGLLKYEKYRGLILTAAGKKLARRIAQRHKLLTEFLAVLGVDDRVIDHDVEGMEHHISPSTLRAIATLTQQLQRRPSLRAQLQAGAL
;
A
#
# COMPACT_ATOMS: atom_id res chain seq x y z
N MET A 1 -7.47 -9.43 -21.53
CA MET A 1 -6.66 -10.65 -21.39
C MET A 1 -7.63 -11.84 -21.33
N LEU A 2 -7.60 -12.67 -22.38
CA LEU A 2 -8.50 -13.84 -22.50
C LEU A 2 -7.85 -15.03 -21.79
N LEU A 3 -8.46 -15.50 -20.71
CA LEU A 3 -8.09 -16.80 -20.11
C LEU A 3 -9.07 -17.86 -20.62
N LYS A 4 -8.64 -18.73 -21.54
CA LYS A 4 -9.39 -19.95 -21.87
C LYS A 4 -8.99 -21.07 -20.91
N ARG A 5 -9.94 -21.59 -20.15
CA ARG A 5 -9.74 -22.79 -19.33
C ARG A 5 -10.62 -23.90 -19.90
N PHE A 6 -9.99 -24.96 -20.33
CA PHE A 6 -10.66 -26.21 -20.77
C PHE A 6 -11.05 -27.02 -19.54
N LEU A 7 -12.31 -27.36 -19.38
CA LEU A 7 -12.78 -28.41 -18.46
C LEU A 7 -13.40 -29.51 -19.29
N GLY A 8 -12.93 -30.73 -19.03
CA GLY A 8 -13.09 -31.92 -19.90
C GLY A 8 -14.51 -32.38 -20.17
N GLU A 9 -14.64 -33.07 -21.30
CA GLU A 9 -15.62 -34.05 -21.79
C GLU A 9 -17.10 -33.68 -21.97
N THR A 10 -17.50 -32.43 -21.73
CA THR A 10 -18.78 -31.96 -22.28
C THR A 10 -18.50 -30.62 -22.99
N ASN A 11 -18.98 -30.49 -24.26
CA ASN A 11 -18.81 -29.30 -25.13
C ASN A 11 -19.49 -28.04 -24.54
N PHE A 12 -19.07 -27.61 -23.35
CA PHE A 12 -19.55 -26.41 -22.68
C PHE A 12 -18.46 -25.34 -22.77
N PHE A 13 -18.60 -24.41 -23.70
CA PHE A 13 -17.71 -23.24 -23.78
C PHE A 13 -18.19 -22.19 -22.78
N MET A 14 -17.43 -22.00 -21.70
CA MET A 14 -17.64 -20.92 -20.77
C MET A 14 -16.60 -19.81 -21.04
N THR A 15 -17.06 -18.67 -21.53
CA THR A 15 -16.18 -17.53 -21.77
C THR A 15 -16.34 -16.53 -20.64
N VAL A 16 -15.25 -16.28 -19.93
CA VAL A 16 -15.22 -15.34 -18.80
C VAL A 16 -14.54 -14.04 -19.24
N TYR A 17 -15.28 -12.94 -19.20
CA TYR A 17 -14.75 -11.61 -19.49
C TYR A 17 -14.58 -10.80 -18.19
N TYR A 18 -13.39 -10.24 -17.98
CA TYR A 18 -13.18 -9.30 -16.90
C TYR A 18 -13.27 -7.86 -17.46
N SER A 19 -14.24 -7.10 -16.98
CA SER A 19 -14.37 -5.69 -17.32
C SER A 19 -13.63 -4.81 -16.31
N VAL A 20 -12.51 -4.24 -16.72
CA VAL A 20 -11.70 -3.33 -15.89
C VAL A 20 -12.49 -2.08 -15.49
N LYS A 21 -13.41 -1.58 -16.32
CA LYS A 21 -14.22 -0.39 -16.01
C LYS A 21 -15.32 -0.63 -14.97
N ARG A 22 -15.80 -1.86 -14.81
CA ARG A 22 -16.91 -2.20 -13.89
C ARG A 22 -16.50 -3.12 -12.74
N GLN A 23 -15.24 -3.58 -12.70
CA GLN A 23 -14.75 -4.55 -11.71
C GLN A 23 -15.71 -5.75 -11.52
N SER A 24 -16.27 -6.25 -12.62
CA SER A 24 -17.25 -7.34 -12.63
C SER A 24 -16.78 -8.44 -13.57
N LEU A 25 -16.97 -9.68 -13.13
CA LEU A 25 -16.82 -10.88 -13.95
C LEU A 25 -18.13 -11.14 -14.66
N VAL A 26 -18.10 -11.21 -15.99
CA VAL A 26 -19.23 -11.62 -16.81
C VAL A 26 -18.93 -13.05 -17.29
N VAL A 27 -19.81 -13.97 -16.95
CA VAL A 27 -19.74 -15.36 -17.39
C VAL A 27 -20.79 -15.55 -18.48
N ASP A 28 -20.34 -15.86 -19.67
CA ASP A 28 -21.22 -16.18 -20.79
C ASP A 28 -21.38 -17.70 -20.86
N CYS A 29 -22.60 -18.18 -20.57
CA CYS A 29 -23.00 -19.56 -20.77
C CYS A 29 -23.90 -19.60 -21.98
N CYS A 30 -23.51 -20.29 -23.02
CA CYS A 30 -24.30 -20.49 -24.24
C CYS A 30 -25.78 -20.78 -23.96
N GLY A 31 -26.65 -19.78 -24.20
CA GLY A 31 -28.11 -19.90 -24.14
C GLY A 31 -28.73 -18.95 -23.10
N ASP A 32 -29.24 -17.84 -23.58
CA ASP A 32 -30.30 -16.95 -23.06
C ASP A 32 -30.39 -16.54 -21.57
N ALA A 33 -29.37 -16.72 -20.76
CA ALA A 33 -29.36 -16.20 -19.39
C ALA A 33 -28.04 -15.49 -19.05
N PHE A 34 -28.03 -14.18 -19.12
CA PHE A 34 -26.96 -13.34 -18.52
C PHE A 34 -27.06 -13.44 -16.98
N MET A 35 -26.29 -14.32 -16.38
CA MET A 35 -26.17 -14.35 -14.92
C MET A 35 -25.15 -13.30 -14.48
N PHE A 36 -25.63 -12.18 -14.00
CA PHE A 36 -24.81 -11.14 -13.39
C PHE A 36 -24.42 -11.62 -11.97
N VAL A 37 -23.29 -12.28 -11.86
CA VAL A 37 -22.69 -12.56 -10.54
C VAL A 37 -22.04 -11.27 -10.07
N GLY A 38 -22.84 -10.41 -9.46
CA GLY A 38 -22.34 -9.26 -8.73
C GLY A 38 -21.48 -9.74 -7.58
N MET A 39 -20.16 -9.84 -7.77
CA MET A 39 -19.25 -9.84 -6.65
C MET A 39 -19.43 -8.50 -5.95
N ARG A 40 -20.16 -8.52 -4.85
CA ARG A 40 -20.19 -7.40 -3.90
C ARG A 40 -18.77 -7.30 -3.35
N ASN A 41 -17.94 -6.54 -4.07
CA ASN A 41 -16.58 -6.23 -3.64
C ASN A 41 -16.74 -5.46 -2.32
N LYS A 42 -16.74 -6.17 -1.18
CA LYS A 42 -16.35 -5.56 0.06
C LYS A 42 -14.96 -5.02 -0.22
N ARG A 43 -14.86 -3.71 -0.43
CA ARG A 43 -13.57 -3.04 -0.48
C ARG A 43 -12.85 -3.43 0.79
N VAL A 44 -12.00 -4.42 0.67
CA VAL A 44 -11.01 -4.74 1.69
C VAL A 44 -9.95 -3.67 1.53
N SER A 45 -10.25 -2.47 2.04
CA SER A 45 -9.28 -1.42 2.28
C SER A 45 -8.48 -1.72 3.56
N GLN A 46 -8.23 -3.00 3.80
CA GLN A 46 -7.32 -3.40 4.86
C GLN A 46 -5.96 -3.65 4.21
N SER A 47 -5.01 -2.81 4.60
CA SER A 47 -3.61 -3.08 4.31
C SER A 47 -3.22 -4.45 4.86
N PRO A 48 -2.13 -5.07 4.37
CA PRO A 48 -1.58 -6.33 4.89
C PRO A 48 -1.28 -6.31 6.39
N THR A 49 -1.30 -5.17 7.03
CA THR A 49 -1.10 -4.96 8.48
C THR A 49 -2.40 -5.06 9.29
N GLY A 50 -3.57 -5.20 8.62
CA GLY A 50 -4.88 -5.21 9.28
C GLY A 50 -5.40 -3.82 9.67
N THR A 51 -4.65 -2.76 9.38
CA THR A 51 -5.01 -1.35 9.57
C THR A 51 -5.56 -0.75 8.26
N SER A 52 -6.34 0.33 8.35
CA SER A 52 -6.75 1.05 7.14
C SER A 52 -5.58 1.89 6.62
N THR A 53 -5.51 2.06 5.30
CA THR A 53 -4.52 2.93 4.62
C THR A 53 -4.41 4.29 5.30
N ALA A 54 -5.53 4.95 5.56
CA ALA A 54 -5.53 6.24 6.25
C ALA A 54 -4.85 6.22 7.62
N VAL A 55 -4.99 5.14 8.41
CA VAL A 55 -4.30 4.99 9.70
C VAL A 55 -2.78 4.88 9.49
N GLU A 56 -2.37 4.17 8.45
CA GLU A 56 -0.95 4.00 8.11
C GLU A 56 -0.33 5.33 7.72
N ASP A 57 -0.95 6.11 6.82
CA ASP A 57 -0.49 7.43 6.38
C ASP A 57 -0.31 8.39 7.57
N TYR A 58 -1.28 8.39 8.49
CA TYR A 58 -1.18 9.22 9.70
C TYR A 58 -0.03 8.82 10.61
N LEU A 59 0.15 7.52 10.87
CA LEU A 59 1.21 7.01 11.73
C LEU A 59 2.60 7.28 11.13
N GLU A 60 2.75 7.13 9.83
CA GLU A 60 3.98 7.43 9.12
C GLU A 60 4.31 8.92 9.24
N ARG A 61 3.36 9.79 8.92
CA ARG A 61 3.54 11.23 9.01
C ARG A 61 3.83 11.72 10.43
N ILE A 62 3.17 11.13 11.44
CA ILE A 62 3.47 11.44 12.85
C ILE A 62 4.91 11.02 13.20
N LEU A 63 5.35 9.84 12.77
CA LEU A 63 6.71 9.37 13.02
C LEU A 63 7.75 10.27 12.37
N GLU A 64 7.53 10.68 11.12
CA GLU A 64 8.43 11.62 10.41
C GLU A 64 8.55 12.98 11.11
N LEU A 65 7.41 13.54 11.54
CA LEU A 65 7.42 14.81 12.28
C LEU A 65 8.16 14.68 13.61
N ILE A 66 7.97 13.59 14.32
CA ILE A 66 8.70 13.33 15.57
C ILE A 66 10.20 13.19 15.30
N ASN A 67 10.59 12.48 14.24
CA ASN A 67 12.00 12.27 13.90
C ASN A 67 12.68 13.57 13.41
N SER A 68 11.98 14.42 12.67
CA SER A 68 12.54 15.65 12.09
C SER A 68 12.48 16.84 13.04
N LYS A 69 11.37 17.02 13.78
CA LYS A 69 11.12 18.19 14.63
C LYS A 69 11.17 17.88 16.12
N GLY A 70 11.21 16.60 16.51
CA GLY A 70 11.11 16.16 17.91
C GLY A 70 9.68 16.12 18.47
N TYR A 71 8.69 16.59 17.73
CA TYR A 71 7.27 16.59 18.13
C TYR A 71 6.35 16.52 16.91
N ALA A 72 5.09 16.10 17.14
CA ALA A 72 4.01 16.18 16.16
C ALA A 72 2.81 16.92 16.76
N ARG A 73 2.25 17.87 16.03
CA ARG A 73 1.03 18.61 16.40
C ARG A 73 -0.02 18.46 15.31
N VAL A 74 -1.30 18.59 15.70
CA VAL A 74 -2.43 18.53 14.77
C VAL A 74 -2.25 19.45 13.55
N ILE A 75 -1.76 20.68 13.78
CA ILE A 75 -1.54 21.65 12.72
C ILE A 75 -0.43 21.22 11.73
N ASP A 76 0.66 20.61 12.22
CA ASP A 76 1.75 20.12 11.38
C ASP A 76 1.29 18.94 10.52
N ILE A 77 0.50 18.01 11.09
CA ILE A 77 -0.07 16.88 10.38
C ILE A 77 -1.06 17.34 9.32
N ALA A 78 -1.95 18.28 9.67
CA ALA A 78 -2.93 18.85 8.75
C ALA A 78 -2.25 19.50 7.53
N ALA A 79 -1.17 20.25 7.76
CA ALA A 79 -0.39 20.87 6.70
C ALA A 79 0.33 19.81 5.84
N ALA A 80 0.93 18.80 6.45
CA ALA A 80 1.67 17.75 5.75
C ALA A 80 0.77 16.85 4.88
N LEU A 81 -0.41 16.48 5.39
CA LEU A 81 -1.39 15.66 4.66
C LEU A 81 -2.35 16.49 3.79
N LYS A 82 -2.27 17.84 3.82
CA LYS A 82 -3.13 18.78 3.07
C LYS A 82 -4.63 18.57 3.36
N ILE A 83 -4.97 18.35 4.64
CA ILE A 83 -6.34 18.12 5.12
C ILE A 83 -6.71 19.07 6.26
N SER A 84 -7.99 19.10 6.65
CA SER A 84 -8.46 19.98 7.73
C SER A 84 -7.97 19.51 9.11
N GLN A 85 -7.72 20.45 10.02
CA GLN A 85 -7.37 20.14 11.42
C GLN A 85 -8.47 19.33 12.13
N ALA A 86 -9.74 19.54 11.76
CA ALA A 86 -10.85 18.76 12.29
C ALA A 86 -10.74 17.28 11.91
N SER A 87 -10.38 16.97 10.65
CA SER A 87 -10.13 15.60 10.20
C SER A 87 -8.98 14.96 10.96
N VAL A 88 -7.89 15.72 11.18
CA VAL A 88 -6.75 15.24 11.97
C VAL A 88 -7.16 14.95 13.41
N THR A 89 -7.91 15.86 14.03
CA THR A 89 -8.38 15.70 15.42
C THR A 89 -9.24 14.43 15.58
N ASN A 90 -10.17 14.19 14.67
CA ASN A 90 -10.98 12.97 14.67
C ASN A 90 -10.13 11.71 14.56
N MET A 91 -9.13 11.70 13.68
CA MET A 91 -8.23 10.55 13.53
C MET A 91 -7.33 10.38 14.76
N VAL A 92 -6.83 11.46 15.34
CA VAL A 92 -6.04 11.42 16.58
C VAL A 92 -6.85 10.80 17.72
N GLN A 93 -8.11 11.19 17.90
CA GLN A 93 -9.01 10.59 18.90
C GLN A 93 -9.21 9.09 18.66
N ARG A 94 -9.36 8.68 17.41
CA ARG A 94 -9.47 7.27 17.04
C ARG A 94 -8.17 6.51 17.36
N LEU A 95 -7.01 7.02 16.99
CA LEU A 95 -5.71 6.40 17.25
C LEU A 95 -5.40 6.33 18.75
N ASP A 96 -5.87 7.31 19.53
CA ASP A 96 -5.77 7.30 21.01
C ASP A 96 -6.66 6.20 21.60
N ALA A 97 -7.89 6.08 21.14
CA ALA A 97 -8.81 5.01 21.54
C ALA A 97 -8.29 3.61 21.16
N GLU A 98 -7.58 3.48 20.03
CA GLU A 98 -6.89 2.25 19.59
C GLU A 98 -5.56 2.02 20.35
N GLY A 99 -5.15 2.93 21.23
CA GLY A 99 -3.93 2.82 22.05
C GLY A 99 -2.62 2.98 21.25
N LEU A 100 -2.68 3.59 20.05
CA LEU A 100 -1.52 3.78 19.19
C LEU A 100 -0.78 5.08 19.46
N LEU A 101 -1.45 6.09 20.00
CA LEU A 101 -0.84 7.34 20.42
C LEU A 101 -1.50 7.86 21.69
N LYS A 102 -0.91 8.93 22.28
CA LYS A 102 -1.48 9.73 23.36
C LYS A 102 -1.30 11.20 23.07
N TYR A 103 -2.30 12.01 23.43
CA TYR A 103 -2.18 13.44 23.38
C TYR A 103 -1.69 13.98 24.73
N GLU A 104 -0.54 14.67 24.74
CA GLU A 104 -0.03 15.36 25.91
C GLU A 104 -0.07 16.88 25.70
N LYS A 105 -0.69 17.60 26.64
CA LYS A 105 -1.04 19.02 26.52
C LYS A 105 0.12 19.93 26.09
N TYR A 106 1.36 19.64 26.51
CA TYR A 106 2.54 20.45 26.21
C TYR A 106 3.53 19.81 25.25
N ARG A 107 3.43 18.51 25.01
CA ARG A 107 4.33 17.74 24.15
C ARG A 107 3.72 17.39 22.79
N GLY A 108 2.42 17.60 22.63
CA GLY A 108 1.70 17.24 21.42
C GLY A 108 1.34 15.76 21.38
N LEU A 109 1.49 15.15 20.20
CA LEU A 109 1.16 13.74 20.00
C LEU A 109 2.39 12.86 20.29
N ILE A 110 2.19 11.84 21.08
CA ILE A 110 3.24 10.86 21.43
C ILE A 110 2.77 9.49 21.01
N LEU A 111 3.57 8.81 20.17
CA LEU A 111 3.30 7.42 19.81
C LEU A 111 3.58 6.49 21.00
N THR A 112 2.64 5.60 21.29
CA THR A 112 2.84 4.51 22.27
C THR A 112 3.87 3.50 21.74
N ALA A 113 4.25 2.52 22.55
CA ALA A 113 5.13 1.44 22.10
C ALA A 113 4.52 0.67 20.90
N ALA A 114 3.20 0.43 20.94
CA ALA A 114 2.47 -0.21 19.84
C ALA A 114 2.45 0.68 18.59
N GLY A 115 2.11 1.97 18.74
CA GLY A 115 2.13 2.94 17.65
C GLY A 115 3.50 3.10 17.01
N LYS A 116 4.57 3.21 17.81
CA LYS A 116 5.96 3.25 17.30
C LYS A 116 6.34 1.99 16.53
N LYS A 117 5.96 0.81 17.03
CA LYS A 117 6.22 -0.46 16.34
C LYS A 117 5.53 -0.52 14.99
N LEU A 118 4.26 -0.10 14.93
CA LEU A 118 3.47 -0.08 13.70
C LEU A 118 4.02 0.96 12.71
N ALA A 119 4.24 2.20 13.16
CA ALA A 119 4.78 3.28 12.33
C ALA A 119 6.17 2.94 11.75
N ARG A 120 7.06 2.33 12.54
CA ARG A 120 8.36 1.86 12.04
C ARG A 120 8.24 0.78 10.99
N ARG A 121 7.26 -0.13 11.11
CA ARG A 121 7.01 -1.17 10.11
C ARG A 121 6.55 -0.56 8.78
N ILE A 122 5.71 0.46 8.84
CA ILE A 122 5.23 1.20 7.67
C ILE A 122 6.41 1.90 7.01
N ALA A 123 7.17 2.71 7.74
CA ALA A 123 8.34 3.41 7.23
C ALA A 123 9.43 2.46 6.67
N GLN A 124 9.62 1.28 7.26
CA GLN A 124 10.53 0.26 6.71
C GLN A 124 10.04 -0.31 5.38
N ARG A 125 8.72 -0.51 5.23
CA ARG A 125 8.10 -0.97 3.99
C ARG A 125 8.28 0.06 2.89
N HIS A 126 7.94 1.33 3.17
CA HIS A 126 8.14 2.46 2.27
C HIS A 126 9.61 2.54 1.80
N LYS A 127 10.54 2.57 2.74
CA LYS A 127 11.98 2.60 2.45
C LYS A 127 12.43 1.44 1.56
N LEU A 128 11.99 0.22 1.85
CA LEU A 128 12.34 -0.95 1.05
C LEU A 128 11.86 -0.84 -0.40
N LEU A 129 10.64 -0.38 -0.61
CA LEU A 129 10.08 -0.21 -1.95
C LEU A 129 10.79 0.92 -2.72
N THR A 130 11.08 2.03 -2.05
CA THR A 130 11.89 3.13 -2.60
C THR A 130 13.27 2.62 -3.04
N GLU A 131 13.99 1.90 -2.17
CA GLU A 131 15.30 1.32 -2.48
C GLU A 131 15.23 0.32 -3.63
N PHE A 132 14.18 -0.49 -3.69
CA PHE A 132 13.97 -1.45 -4.77
C PHE A 132 13.82 -0.77 -6.12
N LEU A 133 12.94 0.23 -6.23
CA LEU A 133 12.72 0.97 -7.48
C LEU A 133 13.97 1.77 -7.90
N ALA A 134 14.65 2.40 -6.94
CA ALA A 134 15.90 3.12 -7.20
C ALA A 134 17.02 2.19 -7.71
N VAL A 135 17.15 0.99 -7.16
CA VAL A 135 18.13 -0.01 -7.65
C VAL A 135 17.83 -0.43 -9.08
N LEU A 136 16.57 -0.49 -9.48
CA LEU A 136 16.15 -0.78 -10.86
C LEU A 136 16.35 0.38 -11.83
N GLY A 137 16.60 1.60 -11.33
CA GLY A 137 16.83 2.79 -12.15
C GLY A 137 15.56 3.56 -12.50
N VAL A 138 14.49 3.36 -11.74
CA VAL A 138 13.27 4.19 -11.85
C VAL A 138 13.59 5.63 -11.46
N ASP A 139 13.03 6.61 -12.19
CA ASP A 139 13.22 8.04 -11.93
C ASP A 139 12.70 8.43 -10.54
N ASP A 140 13.50 9.15 -9.76
CA ASP A 140 13.15 9.55 -8.39
C ASP A 140 11.82 10.30 -8.31
N ARG A 141 11.44 11.06 -9.36
CA ARG A 141 10.16 11.78 -9.43
C ARG A 141 8.95 10.85 -9.52
N VAL A 142 9.16 9.63 -9.96
CA VAL A 142 8.10 8.61 -10.12
C VAL A 142 8.04 7.70 -8.89
N ILE A 143 9.19 7.45 -8.25
CA ILE A 143 9.32 6.52 -7.13
C ILE A 143 8.34 6.84 -6.00
N ASP A 144 8.27 8.09 -5.54
CA ASP A 144 7.41 8.48 -4.42
C ASP A 144 5.93 8.17 -4.72
N HIS A 145 5.47 8.51 -5.93
CA HIS A 145 4.10 8.26 -6.35
C HIS A 145 3.77 6.77 -6.44
N ASP A 146 4.68 5.98 -7.02
CA ASP A 146 4.48 4.55 -7.22
C ASP A 146 4.54 3.79 -5.90
N VAL A 147 5.46 4.16 -5.00
CA VAL A 147 5.58 3.57 -3.67
C VAL A 147 4.31 3.78 -2.85
N GLU A 148 3.76 5.00 -2.81
CA GLU A 148 2.48 5.32 -2.17
C GLU A 148 1.34 4.44 -2.71
N GLY A 149 1.31 4.20 -4.02
CA GLY A 149 0.32 3.33 -4.64
C GLY A 149 0.50 1.84 -4.33
N MET A 150 1.73 1.38 -4.14
CA MET A 150 2.08 -0.02 -3.98
C MET A 150 2.04 -0.51 -2.54
N GLU A 151 2.52 0.29 -1.58
CA GLU A 151 2.86 -0.17 -0.23
C GLU A 151 1.67 -0.73 0.56
N HIS A 152 0.48 -0.21 0.33
CA HIS A 152 -0.73 -0.67 1.01
C HIS A 152 -1.32 -1.97 0.44
N HIS A 153 -0.84 -2.41 -0.72
CA HIS A 153 -1.38 -3.58 -1.43
C HIS A 153 -0.42 -4.77 -1.50
N ILE A 154 0.84 -4.58 -1.11
CA ILE A 154 1.86 -5.62 -1.18
C ILE A 154 1.80 -6.52 0.06
N SER A 155 1.69 -7.83 -0.16
CA SER A 155 1.70 -8.82 0.92
C SER A 155 3.06 -8.91 1.62
N PRO A 156 3.10 -9.35 2.90
CA PRO A 156 4.37 -9.57 3.60
C PRO A 156 5.30 -10.59 2.91
N SER A 157 4.74 -11.56 2.20
CA SER A 157 5.52 -12.55 1.42
C SER A 157 6.21 -11.88 0.23
N THR A 158 5.49 -11.05 -0.51
CA THR A 158 6.03 -10.28 -1.63
C THR A 158 7.10 -9.29 -1.17
N LEU A 159 6.88 -8.59 -0.04
CA LEU A 159 7.90 -7.70 0.54
C LEU A 159 9.18 -8.44 0.89
N ARG A 160 9.11 -9.65 1.45
CA ARG A 160 10.32 -10.47 1.71
C ARG A 160 11.06 -10.85 0.43
N ALA A 161 10.34 -11.20 -0.63
CA ALA A 161 10.94 -11.50 -1.93
C ALA A 161 11.64 -10.27 -2.53
N ILE A 162 10.97 -9.10 -2.48
CA ILE A 162 11.55 -7.81 -2.90
C ILE A 162 12.81 -7.50 -2.10
N ALA A 163 12.78 -7.63 -0.76
CA ALA A 163 13.93 -7.38 0.09
C ALA A 163 15.14 -8.26 -0.29
N THR A 164 14.89 -9.56 -0.50
CA THR A 164 15.94 -10.50 -0.94
C THR A 164 16.51 -10.11 -2.29
N LEU A 165 15.66 -9.76 -3.25
CA LEU A 165 16.08 -9.35 -4.59
C LEU A 165 16.88 -8.03 -4.53
N THR A 166 16.39 -7.02 -3.82
CA THR A 166 17.10 -5.75 -3.63
C THR A 166 18.50 -5.97 -3.08
N GLN A 167 18.63 -6.80 -2.03
CA GLN A 167 19.93 -7.12 -1.43
C GLN A 167 20.87 -7.83 -2.43
N GLN A 168 20.35 -8.74 -3.25
CA GLN A 168 21.15 -9.41 -4.28
C GLN A 168 21.62 -8.44 -5.37
N LEU A 169 20.76 -7.53 -5.80
CA LEU A 169 21.11 -6.51 -6.80
C LEU A 169 22.14 -5.51 -6.26
N GLN A 170 22.03 -5.10 -5.00
CA GLN A 170 23.01 -4.23 -4.35
C GLN A 170 24.40 -4.88 -4.27
N ARG A 171 24.46 -6.20 -4.08
CA ARG A 171 25.72 -6.97 -4.03
C ARG A 171 26.33 -7.25 -5.41
N ARG A 172 25.62 -6.99 -6.51
CA ARG A 172 26.05 -7.30 -7.89
C ARG A 172 25.98 -6.06 -8.78
N PRO A 173 26.95 -5.13 -8.66
CA PRO A 173 26.94 -3.87 -9.41
C PRO A 173 26.84 -4.02 -10.93
N SER A 174 27.48 -5.05 -11.49
CA SER A 174 27.41 -5.34 -12.94
C SER A 174 26.02 -5.70 -13.41
N LEU A 175 25.29 -6.54 -12.65
CA LEU A 175 23.91 -6.89 -12.95
C LEU A 175 22.98 -5.68 -12.82
N ARG A 176 23.19 -4.86 -11.78
CA ARG A 176 22.46 -3.61 -11.60
C ARG A 176 22.65 -2.68 -12.79
N ALA A 177 23.90 -2.47 -13.25
CA ALA A 177 24.19 -1.62 -14.40
C ALA A 177 23.51 -2.13 -15.69
N GLN A 178 23.49 -3.45 -15.92
CA GLN A 178 22.79 -4.05 -17.05
C GLN A 178 21.29 -3.81 -17.01
N LEU A 179 20.65 -3.94 -15.84
CA LEU A 179 19.22 -3.68 -15.66
C LEU A 179 18.88 -2.20 -15.91
N GLN A 180 19.69 -1.29 -15.37
CA GLN A 180 19.51 0.14 -15.56
C GLN A 180 19.74 0.59 -17.02
N ALA A 181 20.65 -0.05 -17.75
CA ALA A 181 20.88 0.22 -19.16
C ALA A 181 19.77 -0.32 -20.08
N GLY A 182 19.06 -1.36 -19.68
CA GLY A 182 17.94 -1.95 -20.43
C GLY A 182 16.56 -1.46 -20.01
N ALA A 183 16.45 -0.60 -19.02
CA ALA A 183 15.19 -0.08 -18.47
C ALA A 183 14.65 1.16 -19.22
N LEU A 184 15.26 1.51 -20.33
CA LEU A 184 14.86 2.57 -21.27
C LEU A 184 14.46 1.91 -22.60
#